data_7fb316730be906d9c55e263994613ead
#
_entry.id   7fb316730be906d9c55e263994613ead
#
_cell.length_a   1.000
_cell.length_b   1.000
_cell.length_c   1.000
_cell.angle_alpha   90.00
_cell.angle_beta   90.00
_cell.angle_gamma   90.00
#
_symmetry.space_group_name_H-M   'P 1'
#
loop_
_entity.id
_entity.type
_entity.pdbx_description
1 polymer ?
#
loop_
_entity_poly.entity_id
_entity_poly.type
_entity_poly.pdbx_seq_one_letter_code
_entity_poly.pdbx_strand_id
1 'polypeptide(L)'
;MKNWKGVLAILLMSVLSLGFGLPAFAAETDALQLKSKSAVLMDAGTGTILYEKNSHEAMPPASVTKVMTLLLIYEAEAAGQFGWEETVQVSEHAASMGGSQVFLEPGETQTAAELTKCIAIASANDAAVAMAEFVAGSEEAFVERMNRKAEELGMQETNFVNACGLDVDGHETSAYDIALMSRELMTKFPEIQKYTTTWQDTIIHKTRKGESEFGLTN
;
A
#
# COMPACT_ATOMS: atom_id res chain seq x y z
N MET A 1 -66.01 -1.79 -41.68
CA MET A 1 -65.17 -1.05 -40.72
C MET A 1 -64.37 -2.10 -39.98
N LYS A 2 -63.11 -2.34 -40.39
CA LYS A 2 -62.24 -3.39 -39.90
C LYS A 2 -61.76 -3.11 -38.45
N ASN A 3 -61.72 -4.16 -37.63
CA ASN A 3 -61.39 -4.19 -36.22
C ASN A 3 -59.99 -3.60 -35.86
N TRP A 4 -59.80 -2.33 -36.00
CA TRP A 4 -58.55 -1.62 -35.68
C TRP A 4 -58.27 -1.55 -34.16
N LYS A 5 -59.30 -1.67 -33.34
CA LYS A 5 -59.19 -1.67 -31.86
C LYS A 5 -58.47 -2.91 -31.32
N GLY A 6 -58.60 -4.07 -32.01
CA GLY A 6 -57.90 -5.32 -31.61
C GLY A 6 -56.41 -5.29 -31.94
N VAL A 7 -56.03 -4.68 -33.05
CA VAL A 7 -54.63 -4.58 -33.50
C VAL A 7 -53.86 -3.57 -32.60
N LEU A 8 -54.51 -2.51 -32.17
CA LEU A 8 -53.90 -1.52 -31.24
C LEU A 8 -53.66 -2.10 -29.84
N ALA A 9 -54.58 -2.96 -29.36
CA ALA A 9 -54.40 -3.62 -28.05
C ALA A 9 -53.27 -4.64 -28.04
N ILE A 10 -53.08 -5.38 -29.16
CA ILE A 10 -51.97 -6.35 -29.29
C ILE A 10 -50.62 -5.60 -29.43
N LEU A 11 -50.58 -4.46 -30.12
CA LEU A 11 -49.36 -3.68 -30.24
C LEU A 11 -49.00 -3.00 -28.90
N LEU A 12 -49.97 -2.59 -28.09
CA LEU A 12 -49.71 -2.01 -26.76
C LEU A 12 -49.21 -3.10 -25.75
N MET A 13 -49.71 -4.34 -25.84
CA MET A 13 -49.22 -5.43 -24.97
C MET A 13 -47.81 -5.90 -25.35
N SER A 14 -47.44 -5.85 -26.64
CA SER A 14 -46.08 -6.21 -27.06
C SER A 14 -45.03 -5.16 -26.73
N VAL A 15 -45.40 -3.90 -26.53
CA VAL A 15 -44.49 -2.80 -26.10
C VAL A 15 -44.30 -2.80 -24.58
N LEU A 16 -45.27 -3.33 -23.80
CA LEU A 16 -45.14 -3.42 -22.34
C LEU A 16 -44.27 -4.61 -21.89
N SER A 17 -43.98 -5.60 -22.73
CA SER A 17 -43.14 -6.76 -22.40
C SER A 17 -41.63 -6.55 -22.73
N LEU A 18 -41.27 -5.39 -23.29
CA LEU A 18 -39.90 -5.07 -23.72
C LEU A 18 -39.19 -4.04 -22.81
N GLY A 19 -39.35 -4.11 -21.52
CA GLY A 19 -38.64 -3.09 -20.79
C GLY A 19 -38.66 -3.05 -19.28
N PHE A 20 -38.53 -4.18 -18.61
CA PHE A 20 -38.00 -4.18 -17.23
C PHE A 20 -37.18 -5.43 -17.01
N GLY A 21 -36.08 -5.55 -17.76
CA GLY A 21 -34.93 -6.26 -17.24
C GLY A 21 -34.38 -5.45 -16.09
N LEU A 22 -34.86 -5.68 -14.86
CA LEU A 22 -34.14 -5.27 -13.66
C LEU A 22 -32.76 -5.90 -13.80
N PRO A 23 -31.66 -5.11 -13.67
CA PRO A 23 -30.35 -5.73 -13.53
C PRO A 23 -30.50 -6.66 -12.33
N ALA A 24 -30.41 -7.95 -12.55
CA ALA A 24 -30.17 -8.89 -11.48
C ALA A 24 -28.79 -8.51 -10.94
N PHE A 25 -28.76 -7.73 -9.85
CA PHE A 25 -27.61 -7.70 -8.99
C PHE A 25 -27.48 -9.13 -8.49
N ALA A 26 -26.68 -9.94 -9.18
CA ALA A 26 -26.16 -11.16 -8.61
C ALA A 26 -25.47 -10.69 -7.32
N ALA A 27 -26.07 -11.01 -6.18
CA ALA A 27 -25.34 -10.89 -4.94
C ALA A 27 -24.10 -11.76 -5.12
N GLU A 28 -22.92 -11.10 -5.17
CA GLU A 28 -21.65 -11.79 -5.25
C GLU A 28 -21.60 -12.71 -4.03
N THR A 29 -21.85 -13.98 -4.25
CA THR A 29 -21.70 -14.97 -3.18
C THR A 29 -20.21 -15.04 -2.92
N ASP A 30 -19.76 -14.62 -1.72
CA ASP A 30 -18.38 -14.80 -1.24
C ASP A 30 -18.01 -16.29 -1.36
N ALA A 31 -17.50 -16.65 -2.54
CA ALA A 31 -17.22 -18.04 -2.89
C ALA A 31 -16.17 -18.68 -1.98
N LEU A 32 -15.31 -17.86 -1.35
CA LEU A 32 -14.27 -18.30 -0.44
C LEU A 32 -14.69 -18.22 1.04
N GLN A 33 -15.83 -17.58 1.35
CA GLN A 33 -16.33 -17.37 2.72
C GLN A 33 -15.28 -16.81 3.67
N LEU A 34 -14.49 -15.83 3.20
CA LEU A 34 -13.42 -15.22 3.97
C LEU A 34 -13.99 -14.46 5.17
N LYS A 35 -13.30 -14.56 6.33
CA LYS A 35 -13.64 -13.81 7.54
C LYS A 35 -13.21 -12.34 7.49
N SER A 36 -12.30 -11.98 6.58
CA SER A 36 -11.87 -10.60 6.37
C SER A 36 -13.03 -9.72 5.92
N LYS A 37 -13.02 -8.44 6.32
CA LYS A 37 -14.00 -7.44 5.87
C LYS A 37 -13.85 -7.15 4.39
N SER A 38 -12.62 -7.04 3.91
CA SER A 38 -12.25 -6.78 2.54
C SER A 38 -11.15 -7.75 2.10
N ALA A 39 -11.14 -8.11 0.82
CA ALA A 39 -10.11 -8.95 0.22
C ALA A 39 -10.05 -8.76 -1.30
N VAL A 40 -8.88 -8.95 -1.87
CA VAL A 40 -8.65 -9.01 -3.31
C VAL A 40 -7.59 -10.07 -3.61
N LEU A 41 -7.76 -10.78 -4.72
CA LEU A 41 -6.73 -11.61 -5.32
C LEU A 41 -6.49 -11.11 -6.74
N MET A 42 -5.29 -10.64 -6.99
CA MET A 42 -4.87 -10.10 -8.28
C MET A 42 -3.73 -10.96 -8.85
N ASP A 43 -3.78 -11.27 -10.14
CA ASP A 43 -2.64 -11.82 -10.85
C ASP A 43 -1.55 -10.76 -11.01
N ALA A 44 -0.37 -11.02 -10.47
CA ALA A 44 0.72 -10.04 -10.44
C ALA A 44 1.24 -9.69 -11.85
N GLY A 45 1.23 -10.65 -12.78
CA GLY A 45 1.73 -10.42 -14.14
C GLY A 45 0.81 -9.55 -14.98
N THR A 46 -0.48 -9.84 -14.95
CA THR A 46 -1.49 -9.19 -15.80
C THR A 46 -2.26 -8.06 -15.11
N GLY A 47 -2.33 -8.05 -13.77
CA GLY A 47 -3.21 -7.16 -13.00
C GLY A 47 -4.68 -7.60 -13.01
N THR A 48 -4.98 -8.80 -13.53
CA THR A 48 -6.35 -9.31 -13.58
C THR A 48 -6.84 -9.65 -12.17
N ILE A 49 -8.04 -9.19 -11.83
CA ILE A 49 -8.70 -9.55 -10.57
C ILE A 49 -9.29 -10.95 -10.71
N LEU A 50 -8.88 -11.87 -9.84
CA LEU A 50 -9.33 -13.26 -9.79
C LEU A 50 -10.40 -13.46 -8.73
N TYR A 51 -10.41 -12.64 -7.68
CA TYR A 51 -11.39 -12.62 -6.61
C TYR A 51 -11.39 -11.27 -5.91
N GLU A 52 -12.56 -10.82 -5.52
CA GLU A 52 -12.71 -9.63 -4.67
C GLU A 52 -13.89 -9.74 -3.73
N LYS A 53 -13.77 -9.04 -2.61
CA LYS A 53 -14.80 -8.88 -1.58
C LYS A 53 -14.63 -7.52 -0.95
N ASN A 54 -15.62 -6.62 -1.12
CA ASN A 54 -15.56 -5.25 -0.61
C ASN A 54 -14.21 -4.58 -0.85
N SER A 55 -13.58 -4.87 -2.01
CA SER A 55 -12.18 -4.55 -2.28
C SER A 55 -11.89 -3.04 -2.32
N HIS A 56 -12.91 -2.22 -2.57
CA HIS A 56 -12.88 -0.76 -2.63
C HIS A 56 -13.34 -0.07 -1.32
N GLU A 57 -13.56 -0.83 -0.24
CA GLU A 57 -13.87 -0.22 1.06
C GLU A 57 -12.63 0.43 1.65
N ALA A 58 -12.67 1.76 1.84
CA ALA A 58 -11.59 2.52 2.46
C ALA A 58 -11.48 2.18 3.95
N MET A 59 -10.27 1.84 4.39
CA MET A 59 -9.97 1.45 5.78
C MET A 59 -8.57 1.92 6.17
N PRO A 60 -8.29 2.14 7.47
CA PRO A 60 -6.94 2.42 7.95
C PRO A 60 -5.98 1.26 7.57
N PRO A 61 -4.88 1.54 6.84
CA PRO A 61 -3.95 0.50 6.37
C PRO A 61 -2.97 0.00 7.44
N ALA A 62 -2.81 0.73 8.53
CA ALA A 62 -1.72 0.51 9.49
C ALA A 62 -0.37 0.35 8.74
N SER A 63 0.50 -0.54 9.18
CA SER A 63 1.83 -0.74 8.60
C SER A 63 1.87 -1.20 7.14
N VAL A 64 0.73 -1.58 6.54
CA VAL A 64 0.68 -1.86 5.09
C VAL A 64 1.04 -0.62 4.26
N THR A 65 0.89 0.59 4.83
CA THR A 65 1.42 1.85 4.30
C THR A 65 2.86 1.75 3.82
N LYS A 66 3.71 0.99 4.53
CA LYS A 66 5.13 0.85 4.23
C LYS A 66 5.44 0.17 2.89
N VAL A 67 4.44 -0.47 2.26
CA VAL A 67 4.57 -0.96 0.88
C VAL A 67 4.77 0.22 -0.08
N MET A 68 4.02 1.32 0.08
CA MET A 68 4.22 2.54 -0.69
C MET A 68 5.55 3.22 -0.34
N THR A 69 5.91 3.25 0.93
CA THR A 69 7.20 3.79 1.38
C THR A 69 8.36 3.06 0.74
N LEU A 70 8.34 1.73 0.76
CA LEU A 70 9.36 0.90 0.10
C LEU A 70 9.36 1.12 -1.42
N LEU A 71 8.20 1.20 -2.07
CA LEU A 71 8.11 1.48 -3.51
C LEU A 71 8.84 2.78 -3.87
N LEU A 72 8.59 3.86 -3.14
CA LEU A 72 9.23 5.15 -3.41
C LEU A 72 10.73 5.16 -3.10
N ILE A 73 11.18 4.40 -2.08
CA ILE A 73 12.61 4.23 -1.77
C ILE A 73 13.31 3.53 -2.94
N TYR A 74 12.75 2.43 -3.45
CA TYR A 74 13.31 1.71 -4.59
C TYR A 74 13.27 2.53 -5.88
N GLU A 75 12.20 3.29 -6.13
CA GLU A 75 12.13 4.21 -7.27
C GLU A 75 13.19 5.32 -7.19
N ALA A 76 13.44 5.86 -6.00
CA ALA A 76 14.44 6.91 -5.80
C ALA A 76 15.87 6.38 -6.02
N GLU A 77 16.18 5.18 -5.54
CA GLU A 77 17.46 4.53 -5.78
C GLU A 77 17.65 4.21 -7.28
N ALA A 78 16.66 3.60 -7.92
CA ALA A 78 16.70 3.29 -9.34
C ALA A 78 16.82 4.55 -10.24
N ALA A 79 16.31 5.69 -9.75
CA ALA A 79 16.52 7.00 -10.40
C ALA A 79 17.91 7.61 -10.13
N GLY A 80 18.76 6.95 -9.33
CA GLY A 80 20.10 7.42 -8.98
C GLY A 80 20.12 8.60 -8.01
N GLN A 81 19.06 8.79 -7.21
CA GLN A 81 19.03 9.84 -6.18
C GLN A 81 19.98 9.52 -5.03
N PHE A 82 20.21 8.23 -4.74
CA PHE A 82 21.18 7.76 -3.75
C PHE A 82 21.62 6.32 -4.10
N GLY A 83 22.66 5.84 -3.43
CA GLY A 83 23.10 4.44 -3.47
C GLY A 83 22.81 3.72 -2.16
N TRP A 84 22.62 2.40 -2.20
CA TRP A 84 22.29 1.58 -1.02
C TRP A 84 23.27 1.69 0.14
N GLU A 85 24.56 1.96 -0.14
CA GLU A 85 25.62 2.15 0.86
C GLU A 85 25.70 3.60 1.37
N GLU A 86 24.86 4.50 0.87
CA GLU A 86 24.85 5.88 1.31
C GLU A 86 24.36 6.00 2.73
N THR A 87 24.98 6.90 3.48
CA THR A 87 24.71 7.09 4.91
C THR A 87 23.51 8.01 5.10
N VAL A 88 22.53 7.52 5.85
CA VAL A 88 21.34 8.25 6.30
C VAL A 88 21.51 8.63 7.76
N GLN A 89 21.37 9.91 8.08
CA GLN A 89 21.38 10.41 9.46
C GLN A 89 19.95 10.43 10.00
N VAL A 90 19.77 9.83 11.17
CA VAL A 90 18.48 9.77 11.86
C VAL A 90 18.18 11.12 12.53
N SER A 91 17.03 11.71 12.22
CA SER A 91 16.53 12.93 12.82
C SER A 91 15.93 12.68 14.22
N GLU A 92 15.73 13.76 14.99
CA GLU A 92 14.98 13.70 16.24
C GLU A 92 13.52 13.25 15.99
N HIS A 93 12.93 13.68 14.87
CA HIS A 93 11.58 13.28 14.49
C HIS A 93 11.50 11.78 14.21
N ALA A 94 12.34 11.24 13.34
CA ALA A 94 12.37 9.82 13.03
C ALA A 94 12.60 8.96 14.29
N ALA A 95 13.55 9.34 15.13
CA ALA A 95 13.85 8.64 16.40
C ALA A 95 12.72 8.72 17.43
N SER A 96 11.81 9.69 17.32
CA SER A 96 10.66 9.85 18.22
C SER A 96 9.45 8.98 17.86
N MET A 97 9.50 8.27 16.73
CA MET A 97 8.38 7.46 16.26
C MET A 97 8.00 6.38 17.26
N GLY A 98 6.70 6.25 17.50
CA GLY A 98 6.13 5.16 18.30
C GLY A 98 5.79 3.93 17.48
N GLY A 99 5.23 2.92 18.13
CA GLY A 99 4.81 1.66 17.50
C GLY A 99 5.97 0.71 17.24
N SER A 100 5.94 -0.03 16.11
CA SER A 100 7.06 -0.91 15.73
C SER A 100 8.28 -0.07 15.37
N GLN A 101 9.41 -0.36 15.96
CA GLN A 101 10.65 0.41 15.78
C GLN A 101 11.88 -0.47 16.05
N VAL A 102 13.02 -0.03 15.57
CA VAL A 102 14.33 -0.64 15.85
C VAL A 102 15.13 0.23 16.83
N PHE A 103 14.51 1.25 17.40
CA PHE A 103 15.08 2.14 18.44
C PHE A 103 16.31 2.94 17.98
N LEU A 104 16.21 3.53 16.79
CA LEU A 104 17.23 4.45 16.28
C LEU A 104 17.40 5.66 17.22
N GLU A 105 18.65 6.04 17.53
CA GLU A 105 18.93 7.23 18.34
C GLU A 105 19.06 8.48 17.43
N PRO A 106 18.67 9.69 17.92
CA PRO A 106 18.90 10.93 17.19
C PRO A 106 20.38 11.14 16.86
N GLY A 107 20.67 11.41 15.58
CA GLY A 107 22.03 11.58 15.08
C GLY A 107 22.78 10.28 14.82
N GLU A 108 22.17 9.12 15.06
CA GLU A 108 22.69 7.85 14.61
C GLU A 108 22.75 7.83 13.08
N THR A 109 23.70 7.06 12.54
CA THR A 109 23.84 6.87 11.10
C THR A 109 23.75 5.40 10.72
N GLN A 110 22.97 5.11 9.69
CA GLN A 110 22.83 3.79 9.10
C GLN A 110 22.95 3.89 7.59
N THR A 111 23.19 2.79 6.89
CA THR A 111 23.09 2.81 5.42
C THR A 111 21.61 2.78 4.98
N ALA A 112 21.34 3.30 3.78
CA ALA A 112 20.01 3.22 3.18
C ALA A 112 19.54 1.74 3.08
N ALA A 113 20.45 0.80 2.79
CA ALA A 113 20.16 -0.63 2.77
C ALA A 113 19.73 -1.17 4.13
N GLU A 114 20.44 -0.80 5.22
CA GLU A 114 20.10 -1.25 6.58
C GLU A 114 18.74 -0.72 7.03
N LEU A 115 18.43 0.56 6.77
CA LEU A 115 17.12 1.13 7.11
C LEU A 115 16.01 0.47 6.28
N THR A 116 16.22 0.27 4.98
CA THR A 116 15.24 -0.43 4.11
C THR A 116 14.98 -1.87 4.59
N LYS A 117 16.02 -2.58 5.03
CA LYS A 117 15.90 -3.89 5.68
C LYS A 117 15.05 -3.82 6.95
N CYS A 118 15.28 -2.84 7.81
CA CYS A 118 14.50 -2.64 9.04
C CYS A 118 13.03 -2.36 8.76
N ILE A 119 12.72 -1.58 7.72
CA ILE A 119 11.35 -1.32 7.28
C ILE A 119 10.68 -2.62 6.85
N ALA A 120 11.33 -3.39 6.00
CA ALA A 120 10.74 -4.57 5.36
C ALA A 120 10.60 -5.77 6.32
N ILE A 121 11.55 -5.98 7.25
CA ILE A 121 11.56 -7.13 8.16
C ILE A 121 10.83 -6.81 9.47
N ALA A 122 11.22 -5.73 10.13
CA ALA A 122 10.69 -5.38 11.46
C ALA A 122 9.55 -4.36 11.43
N SER A 123 9.13 -3.92 10.23
CA SER A 123 8.10 -2.88 10.09
C SER A 123 8.43 -1.58 10.85
N ALA A 124 9.71 -1.21 10.93
CA ALA A 124 10.22 -0.13 11.76
C ALA A 124 9.72 1.25 11.30
N ASN A 125 9.01 1.96 12.19
CA ASN A 125 8.46 3.29 11.91
C ASN A 125 9.56 4.35 11.87
N ASP A 126 10.51 4.28 12.80
CA ASP A 126 11.68 5.17 12.87
C ASP A 126 12.53 5.07 11.60
N ALA A 127 12.79 3.87 11.10
CA ALA A 127 13.49 3.67 9.85
C ALA A 127 12.68 4.17 8.62
N ALA A 128 11.35 3.99 8.63
CA ALA A 128 10.49 4.46 7.55
C ALA A 128 10.51 5.99 7.43
N VAL A 129 10.40 6.70 8.57
CA VAL A 129 10.45 8.17 8.60
C VAL A 129 11.86 8.67 8.26
N ALA A 130 12.92 8.04 8.77
CA ALA A 130 14.30 8.41 8.42
C ALA A 130 14.57 8.31 6.92
N MET A 131 14.09 7.24 6.28
CA MET A 131 14.21 7.08 4.82
C MET A 131 13.31 8.05 4.06
N ALA A 132 12.12 8.36 4.55
CA ALA A 132 11.23 9.35 3.95
C ALA A 132 11.88 10.75 3.92
N GLU A 133 12.44 11.17 5.06
CA GLU A 133 13.20 12.43 5.15
C GLU A 133 14.43 12.45 4.25
N PHE A 134 15.17 11.34 4.20
CA PHE A 134 16.35 11.21 3.35
C PHE A 134 16.02 11.36 1.85
N VAL A 135 14.95 10.69 1.41
CA VAL A 135 14.54 10.67 -0.02
C VAL A 135 13.89 11.98 -0.46
N ALA A 136 13.13 12.64 0.42
CA ALA A 136 12.30 13.78 0.04
C ALA A 136 12.67 15.10 0.75
N GLY A 137 13.58 15.06 1.74
CA GLY A 137 13.97 16.21 2.55
C GLY A 137 13.10 16.42 3.79
N SER A 138 11.85 15.92 3.81
CA SER A 138 10.99 15.83 4.99
C SER A 138 9.95 14.73 4.83
N GLU A 139 9.32 14.28 5.93
CA GLU A 139 8.22 13.32 5.88
C GLU A 139 7.03 13.89 5.11
N GLU A 140 6.68 15.16 5.30
CA GLU A 140 5.58 15.81 4.59
C GLU A 140 5.79 15.80 3.07
N ALA A 141 6.99 16.16 2.61
CA ALA A 141 7.32 16.11 1.18
C ALA A 141 7.29 14.67 0.63
N PHE A 142 7.63 13.68 1.46
CA PHE A 142 7.53 12.29 1.09
C PHE A 142 6.06 11.84 0.99
N VAL A 143 5.22 12.23 1.93
CA VAL A 143 3.76 11.96 1.90
C VAL A 143 3.11 12.55 0.65
N GLU A 144 3.50 13.76 0.23
CA GLU A 144 3.06 14.32 -1.05
C GLU A 144 3.45 13.44 -2.25
N ARG A 145 4.66 12.85 -2.21
CA ARG A 145 5.08 11.87 -3.24
C ARG A 145 4.27 10.59 -3.16
N MET A 146 3.95 10.09 -1.95
CA MET A 146 3.11 8.89 -1.78
C MET A 146 1.72 9.09 -2.39
N ASN A 147 1.07 10.21 -2.11
CA ASN A 147 -0.25 10.52 -2.65
C ASN A 147 -0.22 10.70 -4.17
N ARG A 148 0.79 11.37 -4.71
CA ARG A 148 0.98 11.48 -6.16
C ARG A 148 1.20 10.12 -6.82
N LYS A 149 1.98 9.22 -6.18
CA LYS A 149 2.17 7.85 -6.67
C LYS A 149 0.86 7.05 -6.60
N ALA A 150 0.05 7.25 -5.57
CA ALA A 150 -1.27 6.64 -5.48
C ALA A 150 -2.16 7.07 -6.66
N GLU A 151 -2.19 8.36 -6.99
CA GLU A 151 -2.90 8.88 -8.17
C GLU A 151 -2.37 8.26 -9.48
N GLU A 152 -1.04 8.17 -9.66
CA GLU A 152 -0.40 7.56 -10.83
C GLU A 152 -0.78 6.08 -11.00
N LEU A 153 -0.94 5.36 -9.91
CA LEU A 153 -1.33 3.94 -9.90
C LEU A 153 -2.85 3.73 -10.01
N GLY A 154 -3.65 4.80 -9.93
CA GLY A 154 -5.12 4.73 -9.96
C GLY A 154 -5.74 4.27 -8.63
N MET A 155 -5.04 4.48 -7.50
CA MET A 155 -5.50 4.15 -6.14
C MET A 155 -6.50 5.22 -5.67
N GLN A 156 -7.78 5.01 -5.97
CA GLN A 156 -8.83 6.01 -5.80
C GLN A 156 -9.34 6.14 -4.36
N GLU A 157 -9.19 5.10 -3.56
CA GLU A 157 -9.62 5.05 -2.16
C GLU A 157 -8.47 5.28 -1.19
N THR A 158 -7.35 5.87 -1.66
CA THR A 158 -6.13 6.02 -0.86
C THR A 158 -5.82 7.48 -0.58
N ASN A 159 -5.53 7.75 0.69
CA ASN A 159 -4.91 8.98 1.14
C ASN A 159 -3.88 8.68 2.24
N PHE A 160 -2.63 8.99 1.99
CA PHE A 160 -1.56 8.86 2.97
C PHE A 160 -1.37 10.16 3.75
N VAL A 161 -1.16 10.05 5.07
CA VAL A 161 -0.94 11.18 5.98
C VAL A 161 0.43 11.09 6.66
N ASN A 162 1.02 9.88 6.72
CA ASN A 162 2.38 9.65 7.21
C ASN A 162 3.04 8.50 6.45
N ALA A 163 4.36 8.37 6.61
CA ALA A 163 5.16 7.39 5.88
C ALA A 163 5.19 6.00 6.50
N CYS A 164 4.64 5.80 7.69
CA CYS A 164 4.82 4.56 8.44
C CYS A 164 3.51 3.82 8.79
N GLY A 165 2.35 4.47 8.62
CA GLY A 165 1.04 3.87 8.88
C GLY A 165 0.60 3.97 10.35
N LEU A 166 1.06 4.99 11.08
CA LEU A 166 0.45 5.37 12.34
C LEU A 166 -0.98 5.87 12.11
N ASP A 167 -1.88 5.46 12.98
CA ASP A 167 -3.30 5.73 12.86
C ASP A 167 -3.59 7.21 13.12
N VAL A 168 -4.07 7.90 12.08
CA VAL A 168 -4.54 9.29 12.11
C VAL A 168 -5.73 9.45 11.18
N ASP A 169 -6.57 10.43 11.48
CA ASP A 169 -7.76 10.73 10.66
C ASP A 169 -7.39 10.98 9.19
N GLY A 170 -8.10 10.32 8.29
CA GLY A 170 -7.90 10.44 6.85
C GLY A 170 -6.74 9.60 6.29
N HIS A 171 -6.02 8.81 7.12
CA HIS A 171 -5.02 7.86 6.64
C HIS A 171 -5.71 6.55 6.25
N GLU A 172 -6.02 6.39 4.97
CA GLU A 172 -6.87 5.28 4.50
C GLU A 172 -6.43 4.75 3.14
N THR A 173 -6.82 3.52 2.86
CA THR A 173 -6.63 2.83 1.58
C THR A 173 -7.64 1.68 1.46
N SER A 174 -7.72 1.03 0.30
CA SER A 174 -8.55 -0.13 0.06
C SER A 174 -7.72 -1.39 -0.21
N ALA A 175 -8.34 -2.57 -0.12
CA ALA A 175 -7.66 -3.82 -0.49
C ALA A 175 -7.24 -3.81 -1.97
N TYR A 176 -8.05 -3.22 -2.85
CA TYR A 176 -7.74 -3.07 -4.26
C TYR A 176 -6.49 -2.20 -4.47
N ASP A 177 -6.44 -1.04 -3.82
CA ASP A 177 -5.31 -0.12 -3.92
C ASP A 177 -4.02 -0.72 -3.34
N ILE A 178 -4.13 -1.47 -2.24
CA ILE A 178 -3.00 -2.23 -1.68
C ILE A 178 -2.46 -3.23 -2.72
N ALA A 179 -3.32 -3.91 -3.47
CA ALA A 179 -2.87 -4.83 -4.50
C ALA A 179 -2.16 -4.10 -5.65
N LEU A 180 -2.62 -2.90 -6.03
CA LEU A 180 -1.97 -2.08 -7.06
C LEU A 180 -0.54 -1.70 -6.66
N MET A 181 -0.35 -1.10 -5.48
CA MET A 181 1.00 -0.70 -5.03
C MET A 181 1.91 -1.91 -4.75
N SER A 182 1.35 -3.02 -4.24
CA SER A 182 2.12 -4.24 -3.99
C SER A 182 2.58 -4.87 -5.32
N ARG A 183 1.70 -4.91 -6.32
CA ARG A 183 2.04 -5.38 -7.66
C ARG A 183 3.17 -4.54 -8.27
N GLU A 184 3.05 -3.21 -8.19
CA GLU A 184 4.05 -2.27 -8.69
C GLU A 184 5.42 -2.52 -8.05
N LEU A 185 5.48 -2.61 -6.72
CA LEU A 185 6.72 -2.89 -5.98
C LEU A 185 7.33 -4.24 -6.40
N MET A 186 6.54 -5.31 -6.37
CA MET A 186 7.06 -6.66 -6.58
C MET A 186 7.45 -6.96 -8.03
N THR A 187 6.79 -6.31 -9.00
CA THR A 187 7.08 -6.53 -10.42
C THR A 187 8.23 -5.67 -10.93
N LYS A 188 8.38 -4.45 -10.43
CA LYS A 188 9.48 -3.56 -10.82
C LYS A 188 10.76 -3.81 -10.03
N PHE A 189 10.64 -4.16 -8.76
CA PHE A 189 11.75 -4.32 -7.82
C PHE A 189 11.69 -5.70 -7.14
N PRO A 190 11.82 -6.80 -7.90
CA PRO A 190 11.70 -8.15 -7.34
C PRO A 190 12.74 -8.47 -6.28
N GLU A 191 13.85 -7.71 -6.20
CA GLU A 191 14.86 -7.82 -5.16
C GLU A 191 14.35 -7.53 -3.75
N ILE A 192 13.19 -6.86 -3.57
CA ILE A 192 12.53 -6.71 -2.27
C ILE A 192 12.27 -8.07 -1.60
N GLN A 193 12.12 -9.13 -2.40
CA GLN A 193 11.85 -10.48 -1.90
C GLN A 193 12.93 -10.97 -0.96
N LYS A 194 14.17 -10.52 -1.11
CA LYS A 194 15.26 -10.90 -0.17
C LYS A 194 14.93 -10.53 1.28
N TYR A 195 14.20 -9.44 1.48
CA TYR A 195 13.78 -8.99 2.82
C TYR A 195 12.43 -9.61 3.23
N THR A 196 11.45 -9.62 2.32
CA THR A 196 10.11 -10.12 2.65
C THR A 196 10.04 -11.64 2.89
N THR A 197 11.06 -12.39 2.47
CA THR A 197 11.21 -13.83 2.75
C THR A 197 12.20 -14.12 3.87
N THR A 198 12.82 -13.10 4.45
CA THR A 198 13.75 -13.26 5.59
C THR A 198 12.96 -13.34 6.89
N TRP A 199 13.13 -14.43 7.65
CA TRP A 199 12.46 -14.62 8.94
C TRP A 199 13.09 -13.80 10.06
N GLN A 200 14.41 -13.79 10.13
CA GLN A 200 15.18 -13.07 11.15
C GLN A 200 16.47 -12.50 10.57
N ASP A 201 16.86 -11.33 11.04
CA ASP A 201 18.13 -10.67 10.75
C ASP A 201 18.51 -9.79 11.94
N THR A 202 19.57 -8.98 11.82
CA THR A 202 19.99 -8.03 12.85
C THR A 202 20.35 -6.68 12.25
N ILE A 203 20.31 -5.63 13.09
CA ILE A 203 20.93 -4.33 12.81
C ILE A 203 21.97 -4.03 13.87
N ILE A 204 23.07 -3.41 13.49
CA ILE A 204 24.09 -2.91 14.39
C ILE A 204 23.93 -1.41 14.57
N HIS A 205 23.51 -1.01 15.76
CA HIS A 205 23.48 0.40 16.16
C HIS A 205 24.90 0.91 16.43
N LYS A 206 25.23 2.04 15.83
CA LYS A 206 26.50 2.75 16.06
C LYS A 206 26.21 4.10 16.68
N THR A 207 26.21 4.16 18.01
CA THR A 207 25.87 5.35 18.77
C THR A 207 27.09 5.87 19.54
N ARG A 208 26.96 7.04 20.15
CA ARG A 208 28.01 7.58 21.04
C ARG A 208 28.32 6.69 22.24
N LYS A 209 27.42 5.77 22.60
CA LYS A 209 27.57 4.82 23.71
C LYS A 209 28.31 3.54 23.30
N GLY A 210 28.58 3.38 22.02
CA GLY A 210 29.22 2.20 21.45
C GLY A 210 28.35 1.48 20.43
N GLU A 211 28.76 0.27 20.07
CA GLU A 211 28.00 -0.61 19.15
C GLU A 211 27.11 -1.57 19.94
N SER A 212 25.89 -1.79 19.46
CA SER A 212 24.98 -2.81 19.99
C SER A 212 24.19 -3.47 18.87
N GLU A 213 23.93 -4.77 19.01
CA GLU A 213 23.15 -5.54 18.06
C GLU A 213 21.67 -5.58 18.47
N PHE A 214 20.76 -5.40 17.51
CA PHE A 214 19.32 -5.52 17.71
C PHE A 214 18.74 -6.52 16.70
N GLY A 215 17.93 -7.47 17.19
CA GLY A 215 17.29 -8.50 16.37
C GLY A 215 16.07 -7.99 15.61
N LEU A 216 16.02 -8.30 14.33
CA LEU A 216 14.86 -8.07 13.46
C LEU A 216 14.09 -9.37 13.30
N THR A 217 12.76 -9.32 13.35
CA THR A 217 11.87 -10.46 13.12
C THR A 217 10.72 -10.05 12.21
N ASN A 218 10.45 -10.89 11.20
CA ASN A 218 9.37 -10.69 10.24
C ASN A 218 8.06 -11.31 10.77
#